data_a0abedec702cd9f49bdab218fcea187b
#
_entry.id   a0abedec702cd9f49bdab218fcea187b
#
_cell.length_a   1.000
_cell.length_b   1.000
_cell.length_c   1.000
_cell.angle_alpha   90.00
_cell.angle_beta   90.00
_cell.angle_gamma   90.00
#
_symmetry.space_group_name_H-M   'P 1'
#
loop_
_entity.id
_entity.type
_entity.pdbx_description
1 polymer ?
#
loop_
_entity_poly.entity_id
_entity_poly.type
_entity_poly.pdbx_seq_one_letter_code
_entity_poly.pdbx_strand_id
1 'polypeptide(L)'
;MKTDTEILSRSPEWERRALEKLLLADARERRAARRWRVIKTLLWMLLFAGLAAVMISQSQNAAPAGPHTAVISIRGEISSDSENNAEQLLPALRSAMEDEGAQALVLQIDSPGGSPVQAGLMYDEIRRLRELHDKPVYAVVEDTCASAAYYIASAADKIYVNKASVVGSIGVLMDGFGFTGSLEKLGIERRLLTAGGNKGFLDPFSPMSDAQRQHAQTLLDQIHRQFIAAVKQGRGERLKETADTFSGLFWTGEQAVDMGLADSLGSVDGVAREVVKAEELVDYTPEEKVFERLTRRLGAAIGQGAVSALRSVALR
;
A
#
# COMPACT_ATOMS: atom_id res chain seq x y z
N MET A 1 -83.11 14.98 -44.85
CA MET A 1 -82.05 15.67 -45.60
C MET A 1 -81.51 16.81 -44.70
N LYS A 2 -80.80 16.45 -43.66
CA LYS A 2 -79.99 17.31 -42.79
C LYS A 2 -78.73 16.59 -42.39
N THR A 3 -77.73 16.50 -43.30
CA THR A 3 -76.50 15.84 -42.95
C THR A 3 -75.23 16.36 -43.68
N ASP A 4 -75.36 17.30 -44.64
CA ASP A 4 -74.20 17.76 -45.37
C ASP A 4 -73.65 19.14 -45.02
N THR A 5 -74.38 19.89 -44.13
CA THR A 5 -73.98 21.26 -43.80
C THR A 5 -73.19 21.36 -42.46
N GLU A 6 -73.16 20.31 -41.69
CA GLU A 6 -72.50 20.30 -40.38
C GLU A 6 -71.00 19.93 -40.43
N ILE A 7 -70.51 19.40 -41.56
CA ILE A 7 -69.12 19.00 -41.78
C ILE A 7 -68.20 20.17 -42.18
N LEU A 8 -68.81 21.27 -42.70
CA LEU A 8 -68.07 22.42 -43.21
C LEU A 8 -67.78 23.56 -42.24
N SER A 9 -68.16 23.41 -40.97
CA SER A 9 -67.91 24.43 -39.96
C SER A 9 -66.84 24.08 -38.90
N ARG A 10 -65.96 23.11 -39.22
CA ARG A 10 -64.74 22.93 -38.44
C ARG A 10 -63.80 24.07 -38.75
N SER A 11 -63.67 25.02 -37.79
CA SER A 11 -62.89 26.21 -37.96
C SER A 11 -61.43 25.86 -38.34
N PRO A 12 -60.76 26.59 -39.24
CA PRO A 12 -59.36 26.36 -39.63
C PRO A 12 -58.36 26.36 -38.46
N GLU A 13 -58.80 26.78 -37.33
CA GLU A 13 -57.97 26.85 -36.09
C GLU A 13 -57.64 25.47 -35.51
N TRP A 14 -58.46 24.44 -35.62
CA TRP A 14 -58.11 23.13 -35.07
C TRP A 14 -57.04 22.46 -35.91
N GLU A 15 -57.06 22.62 -37.23
CA GLU A 15 -56.03 22.10 -38.17
C GLU A 15 -54.68 22.79 -37.95
N ARG A 16 -54.72 24.12 -37.78
CA ARG A 16 -53.50 24.87 -37.43
C ARG A 16 -52.91 24.43 -36.07
N ARG A 17 -53.74 24.24 -35.07
CA ARG A 17 -53.29 23.75 -33.74
C ARG A 17 -52.76 22.29 -33.78
N ALA A 18 -53.37 21.45 -34.63
CA ALA A 18 -52.90 20.08 -34.81
C ALA A 18 -51.56 20.05 -35.55
N LEU A 19 -51.39 20.83 -36.63
CA LEU A 19 -50.15 21.01 -37.35
C LEU A 19 -49.05 21.60 -36.46
N GLU A 20 -49.36 22.61 -35.69
CA GLU A 20 -48.41 23.23 -34.72
C GLU A 20 -47.95 22.23 -33.69
N LYS A 21 -48.85 21.42 -33.10
CA LYS A 21 -48.48 20.34 -32.15
C LYS A 21 -47.61 19.28 -32.81
N LEU A 22 -47.87 18.86 -34.04
CA LEU A 22 -47.08 17.90 -34.76
C LEU A 22 -45.68 18.44 -35.07
N LEU A 23 -45.60 19.69 -35.56
CA LEU A 23 -44.29 20.33 -35.83
C LEU A 23 -43.47 20.53 -34.55
N LEU A 24 -44.11 20.89 -33.45
CA LEU A 24 -43.42 21.02 -32.15
C LEU A 24 -43.01 19.66 -31.59
N ALA A 25 -43.80 18.60 -31.77
CA ALA A 25 -43.43 17.24 -31.39
C ALA A 25 -42.20 16.73 -32.21
N ASP A 26 -42.22 16.87 -33.52
CA ASP A 26 -41.08 16.50 -34.40
C ASP A 26 -39.82 17.31 -34.04
N ALA A 27 -39.95 18.63 -33.77
CA ALA A 27 -38.83 19.44 -33.37
C ALA A 27 -38.25 19.03 -31.99
N ARG A 28 -39.10 18.59 -31.06
CA ARG A 28 -38.66 18.06 -29.75
C ARG A 28 -37.95 16.72 -29.91
N GLU A 29 -38.48 15.84 -30.73
CA GLU A 29 -37.92 14.53 -30.99
C GLU A 29 -36.52 14.63 -31.68
N ARG A 30 -36.41 15.50 -32.68
CA ARG A 30 -35.10 15.80 -33.36
C ARG A 30 -34.09 16.41 -32.37
N ARG A 31 -34.50 17.28 -31.45
CA ARG A 31 -33.65 17.84 -30.41
C ARG A 31 -33.18 16.75 -29.42
N ALA A 32 -34.10 15.88 -29.01
CA ALA A 32 -33.77 14.74 -28.14
C ALA A 32 -32.82 13.76 -28.85
N ALA A 33 -33.07 13.38 -30.08
CA ALA A 33 -32.20 12.52 -30.88
C ALA A 33 -30.80 13.13 -31.12
N ARG A 34 -30.72 14.47 -31.28
CA ARG A 34 -29.43 15.17 -31.40
C ARG A 34 -28.68 15.14 -30.06
N ARG A 35 -29.34 15.41 -28.92
CA ARG A 35 -28.74 15.32 -27.58
C ARG A 35 -28.23 13.90 -27.30
N TRP A 36 -29.03 12.87 -27.62
CA TRP A 36 -28.62 11.47 -27.46
C TRP A 36 -27.42 11.09 -28.33
N ARG A 37 -27.34 11.61 -29.55
CA ARG A 37 -26.13 11.40 -30.40
C ARG A 37 -24.89 12.05 -29.79
N VAL A 38 -25.00 13.29 -29.31
CA VAL A 38 -23.89 13.99 -28.65
C VAL A 38 -23.46 13.26 -27.38
N ILE A 39 -24.41 12.82 -26.55
CA ILE A 39 -24.11 12.04 -25.33
C ILE A 39 -23.39 10.73 -25.68
N LYS A 40 -23.88 10.00 -26.68
CA LYS A 40 -23.24 8.76 -27.11
C LYS A 40 -21.81 9.01 -27.66
N THR A 41 -21.61 10.04 -28.46
CA THR A 41 -20.25 10.40 -28.96
C THR A 41 -19.32 10.81 -27.82
N LEU A 42 -19.78 11.54 -26.85
CA LEU A 42 -18.98 11.89 -25.65
C LEU A 42 -18.61 10.65 -24.82
N LEU A 43 -19.58 9.74 -24.62
CA LEU A 43 -19.33 8.47 -23.93
C LEU A 43 -18.30 7.60 -24.66
N TRP A 44 -18.39 7.50 -25.99
CA TRP A 44 -17.40 6.78 -26.78
C TRP A 44 -16.02 7.45 -26.75
N MET A 45 -15.94 8.78 -26.82
CA MET A 45 -14.68 9.50 -26.68
C MET A 45 -14.04 9.27 -25.30
N LEU A 46 -14.84 9.30 -24.21
CA LEU A 46 -14.35 9.00 -22.87
C LEU A 46 -13.86 7.55 -22.74
N LEU A 47 -14.59 6.60 -23.34
CA LEU A 47 -14.17 5.20 -23.36
C LEU A 47 -12.85 5.02 -24.12
N PHE A 48 -12.72 5.60 -25.31
CA PHE A 48 -11.47 5.53 -26.10
C PHE A 48 -10.31 6.25 -25.43
N ALA A 49 -10.55 7.42 -24.80
CA ALA A 49 -9.54 8.13 -24.03
C ALA A 49 -9.09 7.31 -22.82
N GLY A 50 -10.02 6.66 -22.12
CA GLY A 50 -9.69 5.75 -21.02
C GLY A 50 -8.87 4.54 -21.49
N LEU A 51 -9.26 3.92 -22.62
CA LEU A 51 -8.52 2.80 -23.20
C LEU A 51 -7.11 3.22 -23.66
N ALA A 52 -7.00 4.37 -24.30
CA ALA A 52 -5.71 4.93 -24.71
C ALA A 52 -4.81 5.26 -23.50
N ALA A 53 -5.38 5.82 -22.42
CA ALA A 53 -4.65 6.08 -21.20
C ALA A 53 -4.12 4.79 -20.55
N VAL A 54 -4.92 3.72 -20.55
CA VAL A 54 -4.48 2.39 -20.06
C VAL A 54 -3.36 1.83 -20.94
N MET A 55 -3.49 1.91 -22.27
CA MET A 55 -2.45 1.43 -23.20
C MET A 55 -1.15 2.22 -23.06
N ILE A 56 -1.23 3.54 -22.89
CA ILE A 56 -0.05 4.39 -22.68
C ILE A 56 0.61 4.07 -21.33
N SER A 57 -0.17 3.87 -20.27
CA SER A 57 0.34 3.46 -18.96
C SER A 57 1.07 2.11 -19.01
N GLN A 58 0.51 1.12 -19.72
CA GLN A 58 1.18 -0.16 -19.93
C GLN A 58 2.45 -0.06 -20.78
N SER A 59 2.49 0.87 -21.73
CA SER A 59 3.68 1.09 -22.58
C SER A 59 4.83 1.79 -21.85
N GLN A 60 4.52 2.59 -20.82
CA GLN A 60 5.53 3.26 -20.01
C GLN A 60 6.22 2.33 -18.99
N ASN A 61 5.59 1.19 -18.68
CA ASN A 61 6.14 0.17 -17.77
C ASN A 61 6.93 -0.93 -18.50
N ALA A 62 7.20 -0.79 -19.80
CA ALA A 62 8.13 -1.67 -20.48
C ALA A 62 9.54 -1.32 -20.02
N ALA A 63 10.22 -2.28 -19.37
CA ALA A 63 11.62 -2.11 -18.98
C ALA A 63 12.45 -1.70 -20.21
N PRO A 64 13.37 -0.74 -20.07
CA PRO A 64 14.23 -0.34 -21.18
C PRO A 64 15.06 -1.52 -21.67
N ALA A 65 15.31 -1.56 -22.98
CA ALA A 65 16.06 -2.66 -23.59
C ALA A 65 17.57 -2.67 -23.22
N GLY A 66 18.01 -1.77 -22.35
CA GLY A 66 19.41 -1.57 -21.96
C GLY A 66 19.73 -1.94 -20.49
N PRO A 67 21.00 -1.90 -20.11
CA PRO A 67 21.42 -2.10 -18.74
C PRO A 67 20.79 -1.02 -17.82
N HIS A 68 20.13 -1.44 -16.76
CA HIS A 68 19.48 -0.56 -15.80
C HIS A 68 19.58 -1.09 -14.37
N THR A 69 19.27 -0.24 -13.40
CA THR A 69 19.11 -0.61 -11.99
C THR A 69 17.63 -0.77 -11.70
N ALA A 70 17.21 -1.98 -11.33
CA ALA A 70 15.84 -2.23 -10.89
C ALA A 70 15.64 -1.63 -9.49
N VAL A 71 14.51 -0.96 -9.26
CA VAL A 71 14.14 -0.39 -7.96
C VAL A 71 12.81 -0.94 -7.51
N ILE A 72 12.72 -1.30 -6.23
CA ILE A 72 11.45 -1.60 -5.55
C ILE A 72 11.38 -0.75 -4.30
N SER A 73 10.35 0.07 -4.18
CA SER A 73 10.12 0.94 -3.03
C SER A 73 9.28 0.23 -1.97
N ILE A 74 9.76 0.29 -0.70
CA ILE A 74 9.05 -0.20 0.48
C ILE A 74 8.81 1.00 1.39
N ARG A 75 7.63 1.62 1.29
CA ARG A 75 7.29 2.86 1.99
C ARG A 75 6.11 2.71 2.92
N GLY A 76 6.27 3.13 4.18
CA GLY A 76 5.23 3.03 5.21
C GLY A 76 5.18 1.67 5.89
N GLU A 77 4.06 1.35 6.52
CA GLU A 77 3.90 0.13 7.34
C GLU A 77 3.90 -1.15 6.49
N ILE A 78 4.56 -2.18 7.01
CA ILE A 78 4.59 -3.53 6.43
C ILE A 78 3.52 -4.36 7.12
N SER A 79 2.40 -4.59 6.45
CA SER A 79 1.28 -5.39 6.99
C SER A 79 0.56 -6.15 5.88
N SER A 80 -0.27 -7.13 6.23
CA SER A 80 -1.09 -7.86 5.26
C SER A 80 -2.03 -6.98 4.44
N ASP A 81 -2.43 -5.85 5.03
CA ASP A 81 -3.43 -4.94 4.46
C ASP A 81 -2.83 -3.69 3.80
N SER A 82 -1.50 -3.55 3.86
CA SER A 82 -0.76 -2.45 3.23
C SER A 82 -0.29 -2.80 1.81
N GLU A 83 0.16 -1.80 1.08
CA GLU A 83 0.82 -1.98 -0.23
C GLU A 83 2.16 -2.73 -0.08
N ASN A 84 2.78 -2.70 1.11
CA ASN A 84 4.03 -3.37 1.43
C ASN A 84 3.79 -4.78 2.01
N ASN A 85 2.89 -5.56 1.43
CA ASN A 85 2.70 -6.95 1.80
C ASN A 85 3.47 -7.90 0.87
N ALA A 86 3.74 -9.10 1.35
CA ALA A 86 4.48 -10.11 0.60
C ALA A 86 3.75 -10.53 -0.69
N GLU A 87 2.40 -10.59 -0.69
CA GLU A 87 1.62 -11.00 -1.85
C GLU A 87 1.86 -10.08 -3.06
N GLN A 88 2.00 -8.77 -2.81
CA GLN A 88 2.25 -7.79 -3.86
C GLN A 88 3.74 -7.68 -4.21
N LEU A 89 4.63 -7.70 -3.22
CA LEU A 89 6.06 -7.45 -3.45
C LEU A 89 6.81 -8.67 -3.97
N LEU A 90 6.44 -9.91 -3.61
CA LEU A 90 7.15 -11.10 -4.10
C LEU A 90 7.14 -11.26 -5.63
N PRO A 91 6.02 -11.04 -6.34
CA PRO A 91 6.02 -11.05 -7.80
C PRO A 91 6.93 -9.96 -8.42
N ALA A 92 6.95 -8.77 -7.83
CA ALA A 92 7.79 -7.67 -8.27
C ALA A 92 9.29 -7.97 -8.07
N LEU A 93 9.66 -8.55 -6.91
CA LEU A 93 11.01 -9.02 -6.64
C LEU A 93 11.47 -10.04 -7.70
N ARG A 94 10.61 -11.02 -8.02
CA ARG A 94 10.89 -12.01 -9.07
C ARG A 94 11.10 -11.35 -10.42
N SER A 95 10.17 -10.50 -10.85
CA SER A 95 10.27 -9.80 -12.13
C SER A 95 11.55 -8.99 -12.27
N ALA A 96 11.94 -8.24 -11.23
CA ALA A 96 13.17 -7.46 -11.21
C ALA A 96 14.43 -8.35 -11.27
N MET A 97 14.42 -9.49 -10.61
CA MET A 97 15.55 -10.42 -10.58
C MET A 97 15.65 -11.27 -11.85
N GLU A 98 14.53 -11.56 -12.51
CA GLU A 98 14.47 -12.30 -13.77
C GLU A 98 14.81 -11.43 -14.99
N ASP A 99 14.69 -10.10 -14.91
CA ASP A 99 14.99 -9.20 -16.03
C ASP A 99 16.48 -9.17 -16.35
N GLU A 100 16.86 -9.61 -17.55
CA GLU A 100 18.25 -9.66 -18.00
C GLU A 100 18.89 -8.26 -18.13
N GLY A 101 18.09 -7.20 -18.35
CA GLY A 101 18.56 -5.82 -18.40
C GLY A 101 18.93 -5.26 -17.03
N ALA A 102 18.29 -5.75 -15.96
CA ALA A 102 18.55 -5.30 -14.60
C ALA A 102 19.91 -5.82 -14.10
N GLN A 103 20.84 -4.91 -13.86
CA GLN A 103 22.19 -5.24 -13.38
C GLN A 103 22.26 -5.47 -11.87
N ALA A 104 21.32 -4.90 -11.13
CA ALA A 104 21.13 -5.09 -9.71
C ALA A 104 19.67 -4.74 -9.33
N LEU A 105 19.23 -5.24 -8.17
CA LEU A 105 18.02 -4.79 -7.51
C LEU A 105 18.37 -3.84 -6.36
N VAL A 106 17.72 -2.69 -6.31
CA VAL A 106 17.77 -1.75 -5.20
C VAL A 106 16.42 -1.76 -4.47
N LEU A 107 16.44 -2.13 -3.20
CA LEU A 107 15.31 -1.97 -2.27
C LEU A 107 15.39 -0.56 -1.68
N GLN A 108 14.56 0.35 -2.11
CA GLN A 108 14.44 1.69 -1.58
C GLN A 108 13.50 1.66 -0.37
N ILE A 109 14.03 1.91 0.83
CA ILE A 109 13.30 1.64 2.07
C ILE A 109 13.07 2.93 2.86
N ASP A 110 11.79 3.21 3.16
CA ASP A 110 11.34 4.23 4.09
C ASP A 110 10.15 3.71 4.91
N SER A 111 10.44 2.92 5.94
CA SER A 111 9.43 2.16 6.66
C SER A 111 9.75 2.04 8.15
N PRO A 112 8.76 2.24 9.03
CA PRO A 112 8.90 2.00 10.47
C PRO A 112 8.87 0.51 10.83
N GLY A 113 8.60 -0.38 9.87
CA GLY A 113 8.44 -1.80 10.09
C GLY A 113 6.98 -2.26 10.10
N GLY A 114 6.68 -3.28 10.89
CA GLY A 114 5.34 -3.88 10.99
C GLY A 114 5.38 -5.38 11.21
N SER A 115 4.66 -6.15 10.39
CA SER A 115 4.49 -7.59 10.56
C SER A 115 5.79 -8.39 10.36
N PRO A 116 6.23 -9.16 11.36
CA PRO A 116 7.39 -10.04 11.22
C PRO A 116 7.15 -11.17 10.21
N VAL A 117 5.90 -11.58 9.99
CA VAL A 117 5.55 -12.61 9.00
C VAL A 117 5.78 -12.10 7.59
N GLN A 118 5.29 -10.89 7.29
CA GLN A 118 5.50 -10.27 5.97
C GLN A 118 6.99 -10.04 5.70
N ALA A 119 7.73 -9.56 6.69
CA ALA A 119 9.18 -9.37 6.59
C ALA A 119 9.94 -10.68 6.36
N GLY A 120 9.59 -11.73 7.10
CA GLY A 120 10.21 -13.05 6.93
C GLY A 120 10.02 -13.63 5.53
N LEU A 121 8.79 -13.55 4.98
CA LEU A 121 8.49 -13.99 3.62
C LEU A 121 9.32 -13.24 2.57
N MET A 122 9.47 -11.93 2.72
CA MET A 122 10.29 -11.11 1.81
C MET A 122 11.78 -11.41 1.98
N TYR A 123 12.26 -11.53 3.22
CA TYR A 123 13.65 -11.89 3.52
C TYR A 123 14.05 -13.22 2.85
N ASP A 124 13.24 -14.25 3.07
CA ASP A 124 13.51 -15.59 2.53
C ASP A 124 13.53 -15.57 0.99
N GLU A 125 12.58 -14.86 0.36
CA GLU A 125 12.51 -14.77 -1.10
C GLU A 125 13.67 -13.97 -1.69
N ILE A 126 14.06 -12.85 -1.08
CA ILE A 126 15.23 -12.08 -1.52
C ILE A 126 16.48 -12.96 -1.46
N ARG A 127 16.69 -13.68 -0.37
CA ARG A 127 17.80 -14.61 -0.21
C ARG A 127 17.81 -15.69 -1.30
N ARG A 128 16.64 -16.31 -1.52
CA ARG A 128 16.48 -17.33 -2.57
C ARG A 128 16.78 -16.79 -3.98
N LEU A 129 16.26 -15.59 -4.29
CA LEU A 129 16.45 -14.98 -5.60
C LEU A 129 17.90 -14.58 -5.86
N ARG A 130 18.62 -14.08 -4.85
CA ARG A 130 20.04 -13.76 -4.93
C ARG A 130 20.89 -15.01 -5.29
N GLU A 131 20.57 -16.14 -4.65
CA GLU A 131 21.27 -17.41 -4.92
C GLU A 131 20.93 -17.97 -6.31
N LEU A 132 19.69 -17.74 -6.80
CA LEU A 132 19.22 -18.26 -8.08
C LEU A 132 19.76 -17.48 -9.28
N HIS A 133 19.84 -16.15 -9.19
CA HIS A 133 20.12 -15.27 -10.33
C HIS A 133 21.55 -14.68 -10.32
N ASP A 134 22.33 -14.90 -9.27
CA ASP A 134 23.67 -14.31 -9.06
C ASP A 134 23.68 -12.78 -9.30
N LYS A 135 22.56 -12.14 -8.98
CA LYS A 135 22.33 -10.70 -9.17
C LYS A 135 22.39 -10.00 -7.81
N PRO A 136 23.17 -8.93 -7.65
CA PRO A 136 23.30 -8.26 -6.37
C PRO A 136 22.00 -7.52 -5.99
N VAL A 137 21.68 -7.57 -4.70
CA VAL A 137 20.57 -6.83 -4.08
C VAL A 137 21.13 -5.85 -3.08
N TYR A 138 20.80 -4.59 -3.24
CA TYR A 138 21.19 -3.50 -2.34
C TYR A 138 19.96 -2.93 -1.63
N ALA A 139 20.08 -2.66 -0.33
CA ALA A 139 19.08 -1.87 0.38
C ALA A 139 19.59 -0.43 0.50
N VAL A 140 18.76 0.53 0.16
CA VAL A 140 19.05 1.97 0.32
C VAL A 140 17.97 2.57 1.20
N VAL A 141 18.39 3.02 2.35
CA VAL A 141 17.49 3.60 3.36
C VAL A 141 17.34 5.09 3.12
N GLU A 142 16.10 5.55 3.05
CA GLU A 142 15.74 6.98 3.03
C GLU A 142 15.68 7.49 4.48
N ASP A 143 14.49 7.89 4.96
CA ASP A 143 14.37 8.42 6.32
C ASP A 143 14.42 7.32 7.38
N THR A 144 13.74 6.19 7.18
CA THR A 144 13.56 5.16 8.20
C THR A 144 13.67 3.74 7.64
N CYS A 145 14.42 2.89 8.34
CA CYS A 145 14.45 1.44 8.13
C CYS A 145 14.52 0.75 9.49
N ALA A 146 13.35 0.56 10.10
CA ALA A 146 13.22 0.07 11.46
C ALA A 146 12.44 -1.24 11.54
N SER A 147 12.75 -2.07 12.56
CA SER A 147 11.99 -3.29 12.86
C SER A 147 11.85 -4.22 11.64
N ALA A 148 10.65 -4.61 11.24
CA ALA A 148 10.39 -5.47 10.08
C ALA A 148 11.05 -4.97 8.78
N ALA A 149 11.20 -3.65 8.60
CA ALA A 149 11.92 -3.09 7.44
C ALA A 149 13.40 -3.42 7.48
N TYR A 150 14.03 -3.34 8.66
CA TYR A 150 15.42 -3.74 8.81
C TYR A 150 15.62 -5.25 8.67
N TYR A 151 14.61 -6.04 9.07
CA TYR A 151 14.60 -7.47 8.81
C TYR A 151 14.76 -7.74 7.29
N ILE A 152 13.93 -7.07 6.47
CA ILE A 152 14.02 -7.19 5.01
C ILE A 152 15.36 -6.69 4.49
N ALA A 153 15.81 -5.51 4.93
CA ALA A 153 17.08 -4.92 4.51
C ALA A 153 18.27 -5.84 4.79
N SER A 154 18.24 -6.61 5.88
CA SER A 154 19.31 -7.55 6.25
C SER A 154 19.48 -8.71 5.26
N ALA A 155 18.51 -8.96 4.36
CA ALA A 155 18.64 -9.91 3.27
C ALA A 155 19.53 -9.42 2.12
N ALA A 156 19.80 -8.12 2.02
CA ALA A 156 20.59 -7.51 0.96
C ALA A 156 22.10 -7.80 1.09
N ASP A 157 22.82 -7.65 -0.03
CA ASP A 157 24.29 -7.77 -0.05
C ASP A 157 24.95 -6.63 0.72
N LYS A 158 24.45 -5.41 0.49
CA LYS A 158 24.88 -4.20 1.20
C LYS A 158 23.70 -3.31 1.51
N ILE A 159 23.83 -2.56 2.60
CA ILE A 159 22.86 -1.60 3.09
C ILE A 159 23.51 -0.23 3.06
N TYR A 160 22.91 0.70 2.33
CA TYR A 160 23.29 2.11 2.22
C TYR A 160 22.30 2.98 2.98
N VAL A 161 22.78 4.01 3.63
CA VAL A 161 21.96 4.89 4.49
C VAL A 161 22.33 6.34 4.28
N ASN A 162 21.44 7.27 4.63
CA ASN A 162 21.83 8.66 4.85
C ASN A 162 22.37 8.81 6.30
N LYS A 163 23.18 9.84 6.57
CA LYS A 163 23.72 10.10 7.92
C LYS A 163 22.64 10.18 8.98
N ALA A 164 21.50 10.80 8.63
CA ALA A 164 20.38 11.04 9.52
C ALA A 164 19.28 9.97 9.46
N SER A 165 19.41 8.96 8.59
CA SER A 165 18.44 7.85 8.55
C SER A 165 18.31 7.19 9.92
N VAL A 166 17.10 6.75 10.26
CA VAL A 166 16.82 6.00 11.49
C VAL A 166 16.83 4.51 11.18
N VAL A 167 17.76 3.75 11.77
CA VAL A 167 18.00 2.34 11.44
C VAL A 167 17.99 1.49 12.71
N GLY A 168 17.51 0.26 12.61
CA GLY A 168 17.56 -0.71 13.71
C GLY A 168 16.20 -1.08 14.23
N SER A 169 15.89 -0.74 15.49
CA SER A 169 14.68 -1.23 16.19
C SER A 169 14.53 -2.76 16.06
N ILE A 170 15.67 -3.48 16.29
CA ILE A 170 15.70 -4.94 16.23
C ILE A 170 15.09 -5.47 17.52
N GLY A 171 13.77 -5.51 17.53
CA GLY A 171 12.96 -5.91 18.66
C GLY A 171 11.56 -6.30 18.23
N VAL A 172 10.79 -6.87 19.16
CA VAL A 172 9.41 -7.26 18.95
C VAL A 172 8.59 -6.77 20.13
N LEU A 173 7.45 -6.19 19.86
CA LEU A 173 6.52 -5.74 20.89
C LEU A 173 5.13 -6.34 20.68
N MET A 174 4.40 -6.45 21.77
CA MET A 174 2.98 -6.72 21.81
C MET A 174 2.38 -5.74 22.80
N ASP A 175 1.58 -4.82 22.36
CA ASP A 175 0.96 -3.80 23.20
C ASP A 175 -0.55 -3.94 23.27
N GLY A 176 -1.14 -3.40 24.31
CA GLY A 176 -2.58 -3.40 24.51
C GLY A 176 -2.95 -2.60 25.77
N PHE A 177 -4.22 -2.28 25.87
CA PHE A 177 -4.77 -1.55 27.03
C PHE A 177 -5.57 -2.51 27.90
N GLY A 178 -5.48 -2.34 29.24
CA GLY A 178 -6.33 -3.02 30.22
C GLY A 178 -7.37 -2.05 30.78
N PHE A 179 -8.66 -2.39 30.67
CA PHE A 179 -9.78 -1.57 31.15
C PHE A 179 -10.45 -2.12 32.42
N THR A 180 -9.90 -3.16 33.03
CA THR A 180 -10.50 -3.85 34.19
C THR A 180 -10.83 -2.88 35.32
N GLY A 181 -9.88 -2.05 35.74
CA GLY A 181 -10.11 -1.08 36.82
C GLY A 181 -11.10 0.04 36.47
N SER A 182 -11.25 0.36 35.17
CA SER A 182 -12.27 1.32 34.71
C SER A 182 -13.67 0.73 34.78
N LEU A 183 -13.82 -0.55 34.37
CA LEU A 183 -15.10 -1.25 34.46
C LEU A 183 -15.55 -1.39 35.92
N GLU A 184 -14.64 -1.74 36.82
CA GLU A 184 -14.93 -1.84 38.25
C GLU A 184 -15.45 -0.50 38.82
N LYS A 185 -14.76 0.60 38.52
CA LYS A 185 -15.17 1.94 38.97
C LYS A 185 -16.52 2.39 38.43
N LEU A 186 -16.92 1.91 37.25
CA LEU A 186 -18.20 2.20 36.61
C LEU A 186 -19.30 1.20 37.02
N GLY A 187 -18.99 0.20 37.87
CA GLY A 187 -19.94 -0.84 38.26
C GLY A 187 -20.34 -1.78 37.11
N ILE A 188 -19.49 -1.90 36.09
CA ILE A 188 -19.74 -2.76 34.92
C ILE A 188 -19.08 -4.12 35.14
N GLU A 189 -19.89 -5.18 35.08
CA GLU A 189 -19.43 -6.55 35.22
C GLU A 189 -19.13 -7.17 33.84
N ARG A 190 -17.91 -7.69 33.66
CA ARG A 190 -17.52 -8.48 32.47
C ARG A 190 -17.94 -9.94 32.66
N ARG A 191 -18.80 -10.46 31.79
CA ARG A 191 -19.29 -11.83 31.79
C ARG A 191 -18.72 -12.60 30.62
N LEU A 192 -17.45 -12.99 30.70
CA LEU A 192 -16.76 -13.76 29.67
C LEU A 192 -16.97 -15.26 29.94
N LEU A 193 -17.57 -15.98 28.98
CA LEU A 193 -17.67 -17.44 28.98
C LEU A 193 -16.82 -17.99 27.83
N THR A 194 -15.92 -18.92 28.14
CA THR A 194 -15.04 -19.50 27.12
C THR A 194 -15.05 -21.03 27.19
N ALA A 195 -14.93 -21.66 26.04
CA ALA A 195 -14.54 -23.07 25.95
C ALA A 195 -13.04 -23.09 25.53
N GLY A 196 -12.21 -23.67 26.41
CA GLY A 196 -10.75 -23.57 26.36
C GLY A 196 -10.23 -22.52 27.35
N GLY A 197 -9.40 -22.97 28.32
CA GLY A 197 -8.97 -22.15 29.48
C GLY A 197 -8.24 -20.86 29.15
N ASN A 198 -7.62 -20.77 27.96
CA ASN A 198 -6.87 -19.58 27.51
C ASN A 198 -7.53 -18.83 26.36
N LYS A 199 -8.80 -19.11 26.02
CA LYS A 199 -9.47 -18.48 24.88
C LYS A 199 -9.68 -16.95 25.05
N GLY A 200 -9.68 -16.47 26.31
CA GLY A 200 -9.69 -15.07 26.65
C GLY A 200 -8.29 -14.45 26.84
N PHE A 201 -7.26 -15.07 26.26
CA PHE A 201 -5.89 -14.54 26.29
C PHE A 201 -5.84 -13.13 25.70
N LEU A 202 -5.25 -12.19 26.43
CA LEU A 202 -5.15 -10.75 26.09
C LEU A 202 -6.51 -10.01 25.95
N ASP A 203 -7.59 -10.53 26.54
CA ASP A 203 -8.84 -9.76 26.63
C ASP A 203 -8.61 -8.48 27.47
N PRO A 204 -8.82 -7.27 26.89
CA PRO A 204 -8.52 -6.01 27.58
C PRO A 204 -9.46 -5.72 28.74
N PHE A 205 -10.56 -6.43 28.86
CA PHE A 205 -11.56 -6.25 29.91
C PHE A 205 -11.48 -7.31 31.01
N SER A 206 -10.49 -8.18 30.96
CA SER A 206 -10.22 -9.21 31.95
C SER A 206 -8.82 -9.03 32.56
N PRO A 207 -8.59 -9.41 33.82
CA PRO A 207 -7.25 -9.40 34.41
C PRO A 207 -6.32 -10.37 33.66
N MET A 208 -5.11 -9.92 33.37
CA MET A 208 -4.06 -10.78 32.80
C MET A 208 -3.39 -11.57 33.93
N SER A 209 -3.39 -12.89 33.85
CA SER A 209 -2.67 -13.76 34.78
C SER A 209 -1.16 -13.79 34.51
N ASP A 210 -0.36 -14.17 35.51
CA ASP A 210 1.09 -14.33 35.33
C ASP A 210 1.44 -15.40 34.30
N ALA A 211 0.67 -16.49 34.23
CA ALA A 211 0.83 -17.53 33.22
C ALA A 211 0.60 -16.99 31.79
N GLN A 212 -0.39 -16.13 31.60
CA GLN A 212 -0.64 -15.48 30.32
C GLN A 212 0.48 -14.50 29.94
N ARG A 213 0.95 -13.71 30.90
CA ARG A 213 2.11 -12.81 30.73
C ARG A 213 3.36 -13.58 30.32
N GLN A 214 3.66 -14.67 31.01
CA GLN A 214 4.82 -15.51 30.70
C GLN A 214 4.71 -16.15 29.31
N HIS A 215 3.50 -16.60 28.93
CA HIS A 215 3.28 -17.15 27.58
C HIS A 215 3.49 -16.08 26.49
N ALA A 216 2.93 -14.87 26.67
CA ALA A 216 3.17 -13.73 25.76
C ALA A 216 4.67 -13.43 25.60
N GLN A 217 5.39 -13.35 26.72
CA GLN A 217 6.84 -13.11 26.70
C GLN A 217 7.59 -14.22 25.94
N THR A 218 7.22 -15.47 26.13
CA THR A 218 7.82 -16.59 25.42
C THR A 218 7.63 -16.48 23.89
N LEU A 219 6.45 -16.05 23.43
CA LEU A 219 6.19 -15.80 22.01
C LEU A 219 7.04 -14.67 21.48
N LEU A 220 7.10 -13.53 22.19
CA LEU A 220 7.95 -12.39 21.81
C LEU A 220 9.42 -12.79 21.72
N ASP A 221 9.94 -13.53 22.68
CA ASP A 221 11.33 -14.00 22.70
C ASP A 221 11.63 -14.95 21.54
N GLN A 222 10.67 -15.77 21.12
CA GLN A 222 10.83 -16.65 19.96
C GLN A 222 10.93 -15.86 18.66
N ILE A 223 10.02 -14.91 18.44
CA ILE A 223 10.02 -14.07 17.24
C ILE A 223 11.28 -13.19 17.21
N HIS A 224 11.67 -12.64 18.36
CA HIS A 224 12.89 -11.83 18.47
C HIS A 224 14.14 -12.63 18.14
N ARG A 225 14.26 -13.88 18.62
CA ARG A 225 15.38 -14.74 18.26
C ARG A 225 15.44 -15.04 16.75
N GLN A 226 14.31 -15.21 16.08
CA GLN A 226 14.26 -15.38 14.62
C GLN A 226 14.78 -14.13 13.91
N PHE A 227 14.36 -12.95 14.34
CA PHE A 227 14.84 -11.70 13.78
C PHE A 227 16.34 -11.51 14.00
N ILE A 228 16.86 -11.73 15.21
CA ILE A 228 18.30 -11.70 15.50
C ILE A 228 19.08 -12.66 14.61
N ALA A 229 18.59 -13.88 14.43
CA ALA A 229 19.23 -14.86 13.59
C ALA A 229 19.32 -14.40 12.11
N ALA A 230 18.26 -13.82 11.57
CA ALA A 230 18.25 -13.28 10.21
C ALA A 230 19.24 -12.13 10.05
N VAL A 231 19.28 -11.19 11.00
CA VAL A 231 20.25 -10.08 10.99
C VAL A 231 21.68 -10.61 11.06
N LYS A 232 21.98 -11.54 11.97
CA LYS A 232 23.31 -12.14 12.08
C LYS A 232 23.72 -12.87 10.81
N GLN A 233 22.79 -13.59 10.20
CA GLN A 233 23.04 -14.27 8.93
C GLN A 233 23.30 -13.28 7.78
N GLY A 234 22.51 -12.21 7.70
CA GLY A 234 22.65 -11.22 6.63
C GLY A 234 23.87 -10.31 6.78
N ARG A 235 24.17 -9.89 8.00
CA ARG A 235 25.31 -9.00 8.28
C ARG A 235 26.64 -9.75 8.41
N GLY A 236 26.63 -10.98 8.92
CA GLY A 236 27.83 -11.80 9.09
C GLY A 236 28.90 -11.09 9.93
N GLU A 237 30.16 -11.19 9.49
CA GLU A 237 31.32 -10.59 10.18
C GLU A 237 31.33 -9.05 10.19
N ARG A 238 30.48 -8.41 9.39
CA ARG A 238 30.35 -6.94 9.39
C ARG A 238 29.71 -6.39 10.64
N LEU A 239 28.89 -7.21 11.33
CA LEU A 239 28.15 -6.81 12.52
C LEU A 239 29.10 -6.70 13.73
N LYS A 240 29.11 -5.54 14.35
CA LYS A 240 29.84 -5.28 15.60
C LYS A 240 28.81 -5.26 16.73
N GLU A 241 28.55 -6.44 17.29
CA GLU A 241 27.53 -6.58 18.34
C GLU A 241 27.92 -5.85 19.62
N THR A 242 26.95 -5.12 20.18
CA THR A 242 26.99 -4.55 21.52
C THR A 242 25.82 -5.07 22.35
N ALA A 243 25.78 -4.80 23.64
CA ALA A 243 24.68 -5.20 24.49
C ALA A 243 23.31 -4.63 24.00
N ASP A 244 23.35 -3.49 23.32
CA ASP A 244 22.16 -2.77 22.90
C ASP A 244 21.76 -3.05 21.45
N THR A 245 22.59 -3.71 20.63
CA THR A 245 22.34 -3.97 19.20
C THR A 245 20.96 -4.60 18.96
N PHE A 246 20.55 -5.51 19.82
CA PHE A 246 19.30 -6.26 19.72
C PHE A 246 18.29 -5.89 20.81
N SER A 247 18.43 -4.72 21.42
CA SER A 247 17.54 -4.26 22.51
C SER A 247 16.24 -3.60 22.03
N GLY A 248 16.08 -3.40 20.72
CA GLY A 248 14.97 -2.66 20.12
C GLY A 248 15.24 -1.16 19.97
N LEU A 249 16.46 -0.70 20.29
CA LEU A 249 16.87 0.68 20.04
C LEU A 249 17.11 0.94 18.55
N PHE A 250 17.07 2.21 18.15
CA PHE A 250 17.43 2.68 16.83
C PHE A 250 18.63 3.62 16.88
N TRP A 251 19.28 3.73 15.74
CA TRP A 251 20.56 4.39 15.56
C TRP A 251 20.46 5.34 14.38
N THR A 252 21.26 6.40 14.38
CA THR A 252 21.43 7.20 13.16
C THR A 252 22.15 6.36 12.10
N GLY A 253 21.99 6.73 10.81
CA GLY A 253 22.69 6.02 9.75
C GLY A 253 24.20 6.01 9.91
N GLU A 254 24.80 7.09 10.45
CA GLU A 254 26.23 7.15 10.74
C GLU A 254 26.62 6.11 11.82
N GLN A 255 25.86 6.04 12.92
CA GLN A 255 26.05 5.02 13.95
C GLN A 255 25.81 3.60 13.40
N ALA A 256 24.81 3.42 12.54
CA ALA A 256 24.50 2.13 11.93
C ALA A 256 25.68 1.61 11.09
N VAL A 257 26.40 2.48 10.36
CA VAL A 257 27.64 2.13 9.66
C VAL A 257 28.74 1.72 10.64
N ASP A 258 28.94 2.47 11.70
CA ASP A 258 29.95 2.16 12.72
C ASP A 258 29.69 0.80 13.40
N MET A 259 28.42 0.47 13.62
CA MET A 259 27.97 -0.79 14.22
C MET A 259 27.94 -1.97 13.22
N GLY A 260 28.13 -1.71 11.94
CA GLY A 260 27.99 -2.73 10.91
C GLY A 260 26.54 -3.14 10.61
N LEU A 261 25.56 -2.36 11.08
CA LEU A 261 24.16 -2.48 10.70
C LEU A 261 23.92 -1.96 9.27
N ALA A 262 24.73 -1.02 8.80
CA ALA A 262 24.81 -0.58 7.42
C ALA A 262 26.26 -0.70 6.92
N ASP A 263 26.44 -0.60 5.59
CA ASP A 263 27.78 -0.77 4.98
C ASP A 263 28.43 0.58 4.63
N SER A 264 27.64 1.53 4.18
CA SER A 264 28.14 2.85 3.75
C SER A 264 27.02 3.89 3.70
N LEU A 265 27.45 5.15 3.59
CA LEU A 265 26.52 6.23 3.24
C LEU A 265 26.26 6.20 1.73
N GLY A 266 25.01 6.44 1.31
CA GLY A 266 24.64 6.47 -0.10
C GLY A 266 23.18 6.80 -0.33
N SER A 267 22.84 7.05 -1.59
CA SER A 267 21.48 7.25 -2.09
C SER A 267 21.20 6.29 -3.25
N VAL A 268 19.94 6.16 -3.68
CA VAL A 268 19.56 5.29 -4.80
C VAL A 268 20.34 5.67 -6.05
N ASP A 269 20.34 6.96 -6.44
CA ASP A 269 21.09 7.44 -7.61
C ASP A 269 22.60 7.20 -7.48
N GLY A 270 23.16 7.42 -6.26
CA GLY A 270 24.56 7.17 -5.98
C GLY A 270 24.94 5.69 -6.13
N VAL A 271 24.11 4.80 -5.63
CA VAL A 271 24.33 3.34 -5.76
C VAL A 271 24.19 2.92 -7.22
N ALA A 272 23.19 3.38 -7.94
CA ALA A 272 23.01 3.09 -9.37
C ALA A 272 24.22 3.53 -10.20
N ARG A 273 24.70 4.76 -10.00
CA ARG A 273 25.82 5.33 -10.75
C ARG A 273 27.18 4.75 -10.39
N GLU A 274 27.47 4.62 -9.09
CA GLU A 274 28.83 4.33 -8.61
C GLU A 274 29.07 2.86 -8.30
N VAL A 275 28.04 2.14 -7.86
CA VAL A 275 28.12 0.73 -7.45
C VAL A 275 27.64 -0.21 -8.55
N VAL A 276 26.42 0.01 -9.05
CA VAL A 276 25.82 -0.81 -10.11
C VAL A 276 26.39 -0.45 -11.48
N LYS A 277 26.70 0.83 -11.71
CA LYS A 277 27.17 1.40 -12.99
C LYS A 277 26.12 1.28 -14.10
N ALA A 278 24.87 1.34 -13.73
CA ALA A 278 23.70 1.41 -14.60
C ALA A 278 22.79 2.52 -14.02
N GLU A 279 22.98 3.74 -14.52
CA GLU A 279 22.33 4.96 -13.95
C GLU A 279 20.82 5.00 -14.20
N GLU A 280 20.35 4.32 -15.25
CA GLU A 280 18.94 4.25 -15.55
C GLU A 280 18.20 3.47 -14.46
N LEU A 281 17.21 4.09 -13.82
CA LEU A 281 16.39 3.49 -12.78
C LEU A 281 15.06 3.02 -13.37
N VAL A 282 14.74 1.75 -13.16
CA VAL A 282 13.46 1.16 -13.57
C VAL A 282 12.70 0.74 -12.33
N ASP A 283 11.53 1.30 -12.12
CA ASP A 283 10.67 1.01 -10.97
C ASP A 283 9.81 -0.23 -11.23
N TYR A 284 10.03 -1.25 -10.41
CA TYR A 284 9.27 -2.51 -10.39
C TYR A 284 8.24 -2.53 -9.25
N THR A 285 8.12 -1.44 -8.50
CA THR A 285 7.15 -1.37 -7.39
C THR A 285 5.73 -1.58 -7.91
N PRO A 286 4.94 -2.47 -7.30
CA PRO A 286 3.56 -2.68 -7.71
C PRO A 286 2.75 -1.38 -7.62
N GLU A 287 2.17 -0.95 -8.73
CA GLU A 287 1.25 0.20 -8.71
C GLU A 287 -0.11 -0.22 -8.17
N GLU A 288 -0.66 0.59 -7.25
CA GLU A 288 -2.09 0.46 -6.94
C GLU A 288 -2.92 0.55 -8.22
N LYS A 289 -3.81 -0.39 -8.43
CA LYS A 289 -4.77 -0.32 -9.53
C LYS A 289 -5.51 1.01 -9.45
N VAL A 290 -5.52 1.75 -10.55
CA VAL A 290 -6.15 3.10 -10.65
C VAL A 290 -7.57 3.11 -10.09
N PHE A 291 -8.30 2.01 -10.26
CA PHE A 291 -9.65 1.83 -9.75
C PHE A 291 -9.69 1.75 -8.21
N GLU A 292 -8.75 1.08 -7.55
CA GLU A 292 -8.65 0.99 -6.09
C GLU A 292 -8.27 2.34 -5.48
N ARG A 293 -7.33 3.05 -6.11
CA ARG A 293 -6.96 4.43 -5.74
C ARG A 293 -8.15 5.38 -5.86
N LEU A 294 -8.96 5.26 -6.91
CA LEU A 294 -10.15 6.07 -7.12
C LEU A 294 -11.24 5.76 -6.09
N THR A 295 -11.51 4.49 -5.81
CA THR A 295 -12.52 4.07 -4.82
C THR A 295 -12.11 4.47 -3.41
N ARG A 296 -10.83 4.36 -3.05
CA ARG A 296 -10.32 4.82 -1.75
C ARG A 296 -10.45 6.35 -1.60
N ARG A 297 -10.09 7.12 -2.63
CA ARG A 297 -10.25 8.60 -2.63
C ARG A 297 -11.71 9.03 -2.56
N LEU A 298 -12.61 8.37 -3.29
CA LEU A 298 -14.04 8.62 -3.23
C LEU A 298 -14.63 8.24 -1.87
N GLY A 299 -14.23 7.09 -1.30
CA GLY A 299 -14.62 6.66 0.03
C GLY A 299 -14.18 7.64 1.13
N ALA A 300 -12.93 8.12 1.06
CA ALA A 300 -12.42 9.13 1.99
C ALA A 300 -13.17 10.48 1.85
N ALA A 301 -13.44 10.93 0.63
CA ALA A 301 -14.20 12.16 0.36
C ALA A 301 -15.63 12.08 0.87
N ILE A 302 -16.31 10.93 0.68
CA ILE A 302 -17.66 10.69 1.22
C ILE A 302 -17.63 10.65 2.74
N GLY A 303 -16.64 9.97 3.35
CA GLY A 303 -16.47 9.94 4.81
C GLY A 303 -16.24 11.32 5.42
N GLN A 304 -15.36 12.14 4.82
CA GLN A 304 -15.14 13.52 5.25
C GLN A 304 -16.38 14.41 5.04
N GLY A 305 -17.10 14.23 3.94
CA GLY A 305 -18.35 14.92 3.66
C GLY A 305 -19.45 14.57 4.70
N ALA A 306 -19.58 13.30 5.06
CA ALA A 306 -20.53 12.86 6.08
C ALA A 306 -20.19 13.42 7.48
N VAL A 307 -18.92 13.43 7.87
CA VAL A 307 -18.45 14.01 9.14
C VAL A 307 -18.66 15.53 9.18
N SER A 308 -18.40 16.23 8.07
CA SER A 308 -18.62 17.68 7.99
C SER A 308 -20.12 18.03 8.03
N ALA A 309 -20.98 17.24 7.38
CA ALA A 309 -22.42 17.38 7.43
C ALA A 309 -22.97 17.16 8.84
N LEU A 310 -22.51 16.13 9.57
CA LEU A 310 -22.88 15.88 10.96
C LEU A 310 -22.43 17.03 11.89
N ARG A 311 -21.24 17.60 11.68
CA ARG A 311 -20.79 18.78 12.44
C ARG A 311 -21.64 20.01 12.18
N SER A 312 -22.11 20.22 10.96
CA SER A 312 -22.98 21.37 10.62
C SER A 312 -24.40 21.26 11.21
N VAL A 313 -24.87 20.05 11.47
CA VAL A 313 -26.16 19.77 12.12
C VAL A 313 -26.09 19.92 13.65
N ALA A 314 -24.91 19.61 14.23
CA ALA A 314 -24.69 19.72 15.69
C ALA A 314 -24.47 21.16 16.20
N LEU A 315 -24.38 22.15 15.30
CA LEU A 315 -24.17 23.57 15.61
C LEU A 315 -25.40 24.47 15.33
N ARG A 316 -26.60 23.89 15.23
CA ARG A 316 -27.87 24.64 15.15
C ARG A 316 -28.75 24.36 16.33
#